data_e9999f2a2d9e6b593d68e41444dcff71
#
_entry.id   e9999f2a2d9e6b593d68e41444dcff71
#
_cell.length_a   1.000
_cell.length_b   1.000
_cell.length_c   1.000
_cell.angle_alpha   90.00
_cell.angle_beta   90.00
_cell.angle_gamma   90.00
#
_symmetry.space_group_name_H-M   'P 1'
#
loop_
_entity.id
_entity.type
_entity.pdbx_description
1 polymer ?
#
loop_
_entity_poly.entity_id
_entity_poly.type
_entity_poly.pdbx_seq_one_letter_code
_entity_poly.pdbx_strand_id
1 'polypeptide(L)'
;MKIYILWFISIMKFVIGRKRFLLISPPFLKKQLWYDKKSNQSFIIYIRNLTDWYTNWQVFLEDQFSLSFLTNNLSKVSKEEEINDYYNQITKNGYKPLIIDCGSNNGASSIYFSLTYPKSKIISLEIDESNYLQSLKNLKSNRLEIVILNQGVASEDGYGNFIDPGLGNNAYRVEKNSGSKDVSLISITSIIKNISFKEKVTPFLVKIDIEGGEKELFSKNKDWIKDFPLLIAELHDWLLPAQTTSLNFLKTISEQNRDFVYRGENIFSISNQFPKIYPIDKT
;
A
#
# COMPACT_ATOMS: atom_id res chain seq x y z
N MET A 1 -27.91 -10.88 4.23
CA MET A 1 -27.69 -11.95 5.24
C MET A 1 -26.22 -12.34 5.38
N LYS A 2 -25.52 -12.73 4.31
CA LYS A 2 -24.09 -13.17 4.38
C LYS A 2 -23.15 -12.13 5.03
N ILE A 3 -23.26 -10.84 4.68
CA ILE A 3 -22.43 -9.75 5.24
C ILE A 3 -22.59 -9.60 6.76
N TYR A 4 -23.80 -9.73 7.29
CA TYR A 4 -24.03 -9.66 8.74
C TYR A 4 -23.42 -10.85 9.50
N ILE A 5 -23.49 -12.05 8.91
CA ILE A 5 -22.88 -13.25 9.50
C ILE A 5 -21.37 -13.05 9.58
N LEU A 6 -20.74 -12.58 8.50
CA LEU A 6 -19.31 -12.31 8.47
C LEU A 6 -18.92 -11.20 9.47
N TRP A 7 -19.73 -10.15 9.57
CA TRP A 7 -19.51 -9.08 10.54
C TRP A 7 -19.58 -9.61 11.98
N PHE A 8 -20.61 -10.40 12.31
CA PHE A 8 -20.75 -11.01 13.63
C PHE A 8 -19.57 -11.94 13.96
N ILE A 9 -19.15 -12.77 13.00
CA ILE A 9 -17.96 -13.63 13.14
C ILE A 9 -16.71 -12.79 13.40
N SER A 10 -16.57 -11.63 12.74
CA SER A 10 -15.42 -10.74 12.93
C SER A 10 -15.39 -10.15 14.34
N ILE A 11 -16.55 -9.78 14.90
CA ILE A 11 -16.69 -9.31 16.28
C ILE A 11 -16.23 -10.42 17.25
N MET A 12 -16.73 -11.63 17.07
CA MET A 12 -16.34 -12.76 17.91
C MET A 12 -14.82 -13.02 17.86
N LYS A 13 -14.24 -13.02 16.66
CA LYS A 13 -12.78 -13.18 16.48
C LYS A 13 -11.99 -12.05 17.12
N PHE A 14 -12.50 -10.82 17.11
CA PHE A 14 -11.89 -9.69 17.78
C PHE A 14 -11.90 -9.86 19.32
N VAL A 15 -13.04 -10.21 19.89
CA VAL A 15 -13.21 -10.41 21.34
C VAL A 15 -12.26 -11.49 21.87
N ILE A 16 -12.09 -12.60 21.15
CA ILE A 16 -11.14 -13.67 21.52
C ILE A 16 -9.69 -13.36 21.14
N GLY A 17 -9.38 -12.12 20.74
CA GLY A 17 -8.03 -11.65 20.47
C GLY A 17 -7.40 -12.08 19.14
N ARG A 18 -8.17 -12.73 18.25
CA ARG A 18 -7.69 -13.23 16.94
C ARG A 18 -7.68 -12.18 15.82
N LYS A 19 -8.21 -10.98 16.09
CA LYS A 19 -8.25 -9.88 15.11
C LYS A 19 -7.77 -8.58 15.75
N ARG A 20 -7.07 -7.77 14.94
CA ARG A 20 -6.59 -6.45 15.30
C ARG A 20 -7.69 -5.40 15.22
N PHE A 21 -8.47 -5.43 14.13
CA PHE A 21 -9.47 -4.41 13.83
C PHE A 21 -10.89 -4.89 14.10
N LEU A 22 -11.75 -3.96 14.50
CA LEU A 22 -13.17 -4.16 14.72
C LEU A 22 -13.97 -3.12 13.92
N LEU A 23 -14.91 -3.58 13.12
CA LEU A 23 -15.96 -2.72 12.57
C LEU A 23 -17.07 -2.57 13.61
N ILE A 24 -17.16 -1.40 14.25
CA ILE A 24 -18.13 -1.11 15.32
C ILE A 24 -19.54 -0.87 14.73
N SER A 25 -19.61 -0.07 13.66
CA SER A 25 -20.88 0.27 13.01
C SER A 25 -21.41 -0.90 12.15
N PRO A 26 -22.71 -0.98 11.91
CA PRO A 26 -23.27 -1.92 10.94
C PRO A 26 -22.58 -1.80 9.57
N PRO A 27 -22.34 -2.93 8.89
CA PRO A 27 -21.47 -2.98 7.71
C PRO A 27 -21.99 -2.26 6.46
N PHE A 28 -23.28 -1.97 6.39
CA PHE A 28 -23.93 -1.31 5.25
C PHE A 28 -24.03 0.21 5.38
N LEU A 29 -23.62 0.78 6.53
CA LEU A 29 -23.62 2.22 6.69
C LEU A 29 -22.52 2.84 5.84
N LYS A 30 -22.88 3.90 5.09
CA LYS A 30 -21.92 4.66 4.28
C LYS A 30 -20.80 5.33 5.10
N LYS A 31 -21.04 5.56 6.38
CA LYS A 31 -20.05 6.04 7.35
C LYS A 31 -19.79 4.90 8.33
N GLN A 32 -18.63 4.29 8.20
CA GLN A 32 -18.21 3.17 9.03
C GLN A 32 -17.30 3.64 10.15
N LEU A 33 -17.57 3.21 11.37
CA LEU A 33 -16.71 3.42 12.54
C LEU A 33 -15.92 2.14 12.80
N TRP A 34 -14.61 2.27 12.83
CA TRP A 34 -13.64 1.21 13.06
C TRP A 34 -12.85 1.46 14.34
N TYR A 35 -12.30 0.41 14.93
CA TYR A 35 -11.39 0.45 16.06
C TYR A 35 -10.18 -0.43 15.81
N ASP A 36 -8.98 0.11 16.06
CA ASP A 36 -7.71 -0.60 16.05
C ASP A 36 -7.24 -0.88 17.49
N LYS A 37 -7.19 -2.16 17.86
CA LYS A 37 -6.73 -2.61 19.19
C LYS A 37 -5.25 -2.29 19.42
N LYS A 38 -4.40 -2.33 18.38
CA LYS A 38 -2.95 -2.13 18.51
C LYS A 38 -2.60 -0.67 18.81
N SER A 39 -3.23 0.27 18.11
CA SER A 39 -3.02 1.71 18.36
C SER A 39 -3.96 2.29 19.43
N ASN A 40 -4.97 1.54 19.87
CA ASN A 40 -6.06 1.98 20.76
C ASN A 40 -6.81 3.21 20.22
N GLN A 41 -7.06 3.23 18.90
CA GLN A 41 -7.68 4.35 18.21
C GLN A 41 -8.93 3.93 17.44
N SER A 42 -9.93 4.81 17.41
CA SER A 42 -11.07 4.68 16.50
C SER A 42 -10.86 5.58 15.29
N PHE A 43 -11.31 5.12 14.14
CA PHE A 43 -11.23 5.85 12.88
C PHE A 43 -12.50 5.66 12.04
N ILE A 44 -12.70 6.53 11.06
CA ILE A 44 -13.90 6.56 10.24
C ILE A 44 -13.50 6.32 8.78
N ILE A 45 -14.28 5.46 8.10
CA ILE A 45 -14.19 5.29 6.66
C ILE A 45 -15.57 5.50 6.04
N TYR A 46 -15.62 6.36 5.03
CA TYR A 46 -16.80 6.50 4.18
C TYR A 46 -16.66 5.55 3.00
N ILE A 47 -17.75 4.85 2.67
CA ILE A 47 -17.85 3.95 1.53
C ILE A 47 -18.87 4.48 0.52
N ARG A 48 -18.62 4.31 -0.76
CA ARG A 48 -19.52 4.65 -1.86
C ARG A 48 -20.45 3.47 -2.20
N ASN A 49 -19.87 2.26 -2.22
CA ASN A 49 -20.50 1.06 -2.73
C ASN A 49 -19.97 -0.22 -2.05
N LEU A 50 -20.33 -1.39 -2.55
CA LEU A 50 -19.89 -2.69 -2.05
C LEU A 50 -18.42 -2.97 -2.33
N THR A 51 -17.85 -2.39 -3.38
CA THR A 51 -16.42 -2.53 -3.69
C THR A 51 -15.57 -1.87 -2.60
N ASP A 52 -15.89 -0.63 -2.23
CA ASP A 52 -15.23 0.05 -1.11
C ASP A 52 -15.34 -0.74 0.21
N TRP A 53 -16.53 -1.35 0.43
CA TRP A 53 -16.73 -2.21 1.61
C TRP A 53 -15.81 -3.43 1.59
N TYR A 54 -15.67 -4.07 0.43
CA TYR A 54 -14.82 -5.25 0.26
C TYR A 54 -13.34 -4.91 0.44
N THR A 55 -12.88 -3.79 -0.14
CA THR A 55 -11.53 -3.27 0.07
C THR A 55 -11.24 -3.07 1.58
N ASN A 56 -12.17 -2.43 2.31
CA ASN A 56 -12.01 -2.24 3.75
C ASN A 56 -12.00 -3.58 4.51
N TRP A 57 -12.77 -4.57 4.05
CA TRP A 57 -12.78 -5.91 4.62
C TRP A 57 -11.41 -6.57 4.49
N GLN A 58 -10.83 -6.58 3.29
CA GLN A 58 -9.52 -7.15 3.02
C GLN A 58 -8.44 -6.44 3.85
N VAL A 59 -8.42 -5.11 3.84
CA VAL A 59 -7.39 -4.33 4.54
C VAL A 59 -7.47 -4.53 6.06
N PHE A 60 -8.66 -4.43 6.67
CA PHE A 60 -8.78 -4.39 8.12
C PHE A 60 -9.19 -5.74 8.74
N LEU A 61 -10.20 -6.42 8.21
CA LEU A 61 -10.66 -7.66 8.85
C LEU A 61 -9.85 -8.88 8.41
N GLU A 62 -9.29 -8.90 7.23
CA GLU A 62 -8.31 -9.91 6.84
C GLU A 62 -6.88 -9.54 7.26
N ASP A 63 -6.68 -8.26 7.61
CA ASP A 63 -5.39 -7.70 8.07
C ASP A 63 -4.28 -8.01 7.05
N GLN A 64 -4.60 -7.78 5.75
CA GLN A 64 -3.82 -8.29 4.62
C GLN A 64 -2.38 -7.79 4.57
N PHE A 65 -2.07 -6.63 5.17
CA PHE A 65 -0.71 -6.07 5.23
C PHE A 65 0.03 -6.37 6.54
N SER A 66 -0.55 -7.17 7.44
CA SER A 66 0.12 -7.57 8.68
C SER A 66 1.35 -8.41 8.39
N LEU A 67 2.43 -8.15 9.12
CA LEU A 67 3.66 -8.94 9.06
C LEU A 67 3.69 -10.10 10.07
N SER A 68 2.65 -10.25 10.89
CA SER A 68 2.59 -11.24 11.98
C SER A 68 2.79 -12.70 11.52
N PHE A 69 2.51 -13.00 10.24
CA PHE A 69 2.76 -14.33 9.67
C PHE A 69 4.24 -14.62 9.38
N LEU A 70 5.10 -13.59 9.41
CA LEU A 70 6.56 -13.74 9.24
C LEU A 70 7.26 -14.19 10.52
N THR A 71 6.52 -14.31 11.62
CA THR A 71 7.02 -14.82 12.89
C THR A 71 7.07 -16.35 12.83
N ASN A 72 8.27 -16.91 12.89
CA ASN A 72 8.46 -18.35 12.92
C ASN A 72 8.89 -18.79 14.31
N ASN A 73 8.08 -19.61 14.98
CA ASN A 73 8.39 -20.14 16.31
C ASN A 73 9.62 -21.10 16.32
N LEU A 74 10.09 -21.53 15.14
CA LEU A 74 11.22 -22.43 14.98
C LEU A 74 12.55 -21.70 14.73
N SER A 75 12.51 -20.44 14.26
CA SER A 75 13.71 -19.63 14.02
C SER A 75 13.91 -18.62 15.15
N LYS A 76 15.18 -18.40 15.53
CA LYS A 76 15.54 -17.34 16.49
C LYS A 76 15.41 -15.93 15.92
N VAL A 77 15.10 -15.81 14.63
CA VAL A 77 15.03 -14.53 13.88
C VAL A 77 13.66 -14.43 13.27
N SER A 78 12.92 -13.38 13.64
CA SER A 78 11.63 -13.02 13.07
C SER A 78 11.83 -11.87 12.09
N LYS A 79 11.45 -12.07 10.83
CA LYS A 79 11.48 -11.00 9.82
C LYS A 79 10.57 -9.83 10.20
N GLU A 80 9.48 -10.08 10.91
CA GLU A 80 8.64 -9.01 11.46
C GLU A 80 9.43 -8.15 12.45
N GLU A 81 10.20 -8.77 13.36
CA GLU A 81 11.02 -8.06 14.34
C GLU A 81 12.11 -7.24 13.65
N GLU A 82 12.83 -7.81 12.68
CA GLU A 82 13.85 -7.09 11.91
C GLU A 82 13.29 -5.82 11.23
N ILE A 83 12.12 -5.93 10.60
CA ILE A 83 11.44 -4.79 9.93
C ILE A 83 11.03 -3.74 10.97
N ASN A 84 10.46 -4.16 12.10
CA ASN A 84 10.05 -3.25 13.17
C ASN A 84 11.27 -2.58 13.84
N ASP A 85 12.37 -3.29 14.01
CA ASP A 85 13.61 -2.74 14.55
C ASP A 85 14.20 -1.70 13.61
N TYR A 86 14.21 -1.97 12.30
CA TYR A 86 14.64 -0.99 11.31
C TYR A 86 13.77 0.27 11.33
N TYR A 87 12.43 0.11 11.38
CA TYR A 87 11.51 1.24 11.56
C TYR A 87 11.85 2.08 12.81
N ASN A 88 12.11 1.41 13.93
CA ASN A 88 12.47 2.06 15.18
C ASN A 88 13.83 2.76 15.08
N GLN A 89 14.82 2.18 14.40
CA GLN A 89 16.12 2.81 14.16
C GLN A 89 16.00 4.08 13.34
N ILE A 90 15.20 4.07 12.24
CA ILE A 90 14.93 5.28 11.44
C ILE A 90 14.41 6.40 12.34
N THR A 91 13.38 6.10 13.16
CA THR A 91 12.75 7.12 14.01
C THR A 91 13.66 7.61 15.14
N LYS A 92 14.48 6.73 15.74
CA LYS A 92 15.47 7.09 16.76
C LYS A 92 16.57 8.01 16.20
N ASN A 93 16.92 7.86 14.93
CA ASN A 93 17.89 8.72 14.25
C ASN A 93 17.30 10.06 13.77
N GLY A 94 16.04 10.35 14.09
CA GLY A 94 15.38 11.60 13.74
C GLY A 94 14.89 11.70 12.30
N TYR A 95 14.76 10.56 11.60
CA TYR A 95 14.18 10.46 10.26
C TYR A 95 12.75 9.97 10.33
N LYS A 96 11.96 10.28 9.31
CA LYS A 96 10.63 9.68 9.10
C LYS A 96 10.75 8.51 8.13
N PRO A 97 10.28 7.31 8.49
CA PRO A 97 10.16 6.21 7.52
C PRO A 97 9.25 6.63 6.36
N LEU A 98 9.73 6.53 5.12
CA LEU A 98 8.95 6.84 3.92
C LEU A 98 8.15 5.62 3.49
N ILE A 99 6.85 5.78 3.40
CA ILE A 99 5.92 4.79 2.83
C ILE A 99 5.32 5.37 1.55
N ILE A 100 5.38 4.60 0.47
CA ILE A 100 4.72 4.95 -0.80
C ILE A 100 3.60 3.93 -1.04
N ASP A 101 2.36 4.40 -1.14
CA ASP A 101 1.16 3.58 -1.36
C ASP A 101 0.66 3.82 -2.79
N CYS A 102 1.09 2.95 -3.71
CA CYS A 102 0.73 3.03 -5.12
C CYS A 102 -0.58 2.28 -5.37
N GLY A 103 -1.61 2.99 -5.82
CA GLY A 103 -2.98 2.50 -5.96
C GLY A 103 -3.71 2.50 -4.62
N SER A 104 -3.89 3.68 -4.01
CA SER A 104 -4.49 3.78 -2.67
C SER A 104 -6.01 3.59 -2.64
N ASN A 105 -6.66 3.54 -3.81
CA ASN A 105 -8.09 3.36 -3.98
C ASN A 105 -8.89 4.33 -3.07
N ASN A 106 -9.70 3.82 -2.14
CA ASN A 106 -10.47 4.63 -1.19
C ASN A 106 -9.64 5.11 0.03
N GLY A 107 -8.33 4.86 0.07
CA GLY A 107 -7.41 5.28 1.14
C GLY A 107 -7.31 4.32 2.32
N ALA A 108 -7.91 3.14 2.26
CA ALA A 108 -7.88 2.16 3.36
C ALA A 108 -6.45 1.70 3.69
N SER A 109 -5.63 1.37 2.69
CA SER A 109 -4.22 1.00 2.85
C SER A 109 -3.40 2.10 3.51
N SER A 110 -3.58 3.34 3.09
CA SER A 110 -2.90 4.50 3.67
C SER A 110 -3.27 4.71 5.15
N ILE A 111 -4.55 4.56 5.52
CA ILE A 111 -5.01 4.59 6.91
C ILE A 111 -4.37 3.43 7.69
N TYR A 112 -4.37 2.21 7.14
CA TYR A 112 -3.74 1.05 7.77
C TYR A 112 -2.26 1.31 8.09
N PHE A 113 -1.50 1.82 7.13
CA PHE A 113 -0.08 2.13 7.33
C PHE A 113 0.13 3.25 8.34
N SER A 114 -0.72 4.26 8.38
CA SER A 114 -0.62 5.34 9.37
C SER A 114 -0.85 4.85 10.80
N LEU A 115 -1.77 3.89 11.00
CA LEU A 115 -2.01 3.26 12.30
C LEU A 115 -0.90 2.28 12.69
N THR A 116 -0.27 1.63 11.71
CA THR A 116 0.79 0.65 11.96
C THR A 116 2.13 1.32 12.19
N TYR A 117 2.42 2.39 11.45
CA TYR A 117 3.68 3.12 11.42
C TYR A 117 3.46 4.63 11.64
N PRO A 118 3.02 5.06 12.85
CA PRO A 118 2.48 6.42 13.07
C PRO A 118 3.48 7.57 12.90
N LYS A 119 4.79 7.28 12.86
CA LYS A 119 5.84 8.29 12.64
C LYS A 119 6.31 8.36 11.18
N SER A 120 5.63 7.65 10.27
CA SER A 120 6.01 7.61 8.87
C SER A 120 5.53 8.85 8.10
N LYS A 121 6.27 9.19 7.06
CA LYS A 121 5.79 10.03 5.96
C LYS A 121 5.14 9.13 4.94
N ILE A 122 3.86 9.31 4.66
CA ILE A 122 3.11 8.51 3.69
C ILE A 122 2.79 9.37 2.48
N ILE A 123 3.14 8.85 1.30
CA ILE A 123 2.78 9.42 -0.01
C ILE A 123 1.89 8.38 -0.70
N SER A 124 0.66 8.75 -0.96
CA SER A 124 -0.34 7.91 -1.63
C SER A 124 -0.55 8.38 -3.06
N LEU A 125 -0.72 7.45 -3.97
CA LEU A 125 -1.02 7.69 -5.36
C LEU A 125 -2.30 6.98 -5.75
N GLU A 126 -3.18 7.71 -6.42
CA GLU A 126 -4.40 7.16 -6.99
C GLU A 126 -4.70 7.86 -8.30
N ILE A 127 -4.84 7.10 -9.36
CA ILE A 127 -4.99 7.63 -10.71
C ILE A 127 -6.44 7.97 -11.05
N ASP A 128 -7.39 7.17 -10.55
CA ASP A 128 -8.82 7.44 -10.73
C ASP A 128 -9.27 8.60 -9.85
N GLU A 129 -9.88 9.60 -10.47
CA GLU A 129 -10.30 10.83 -9.78
C GLU A 129 -11.36 10.55 -8.69
N SER A 130 -12.28 9.62 -8.92
CA SER A 130 -13.32 9.26 -7.95
C SER A 130 -12.74 8.56 -6.73
N ASN A 131 -11.77 7.64 -6.95
CA ASN A 131 -11.03 6.98 -5.88
C ASN A 131 -10.17 7.98 -5.12
N TYR A 132 -9.44 8.86 -5.83
CA TYR A 132 -8.65 9.93 -5.24
C TYR A 132 -9.51 10.82 -4.31
N LEU A 133 -10.67 11.28 -4.78
CA LEU A 133 -11.58 12.13 -3.98
C LEU A 133 -12.13 11.36 -2.77
N GLN A 134 -12.42 10.09 -2.92
CA GLN A 134 -12.86 9.23 -1.80
C GLN A 134 -11.74 9.02 -0.79
N SER A 135 -10.52 8.75 -1.25
CA SER A 135 -9.33 8.64 -0.41
C SER A 135 -9.10 9.96 0.35
N LEU A 136 -9.08 11.08 -0.34
CA LEU A 136 -8.92 12.41 0.27
C LEU A 136 -9.96 12.68 1.37
N LYS A 137 -11.23 12.30 1.15
CA LYS A 137 -12.29 12.39 2.15
C LYS A 137 -12.00 11.53 3.38
N ASN A 138 -11.57 10.29 3.17
CA ASN A 138 -11.29 9.35 4.26
C ASN A 138 -10.08 9.80 5.08
N LEU A 139 -9.00 10.24 4.43
CA LEU A 139 -7.81 10.74 5.10
C LEU A 139 -8.10 11.99 5.93
N LYS A 140 -8.78 12.98 5.36
CA LYS A 140 -9.18 14.23 6.04
C LYS A 140 -10.10 13.96 7.24
N SER A 141 -11.04 13.02 7.12
CA SER A 141 -11.98 12.68 8.19
C SER A 141 -11.29 12.10 9.42
N ASN A 142 -10.10 11.54 9.24
CA ASN A 142 -9.26 11.01 10.32
C ASN A 142 -8.12 11.95 10.71
N ARG A 143 -8.05 13.16 10.15
CA ARG A 143 -7.02 14.16 10.41
C ARG A 143 -5.59 13.64 10.16
N LEU A 144 -5.43 12.78 9.14
CA LEU A 144 -4.15 12.19 8.80
C LEU A 144 -3.36 13.12 7.87
N GLU A 145 -2.09 13.36 8.21
CA GLU A 145 -1.15 14.16 7.42
C GLU A 145 -0.50 13.31 6.31
N ILE A 146 -1.33 12.71 5.46
CA ILE A 146 -0.90 11.90 4.32
C ILE A 146 -0.98 12.77 3.06
N VAL A 147 0.09 12.77 2.27
CA VAL A 147 0.08 13.40 0.95
C VAL A 147 -0.56 12.43 -0.03
N ILE A 148 -1.64 12.84 -0.67
CA ILE A 148 -2.25 12.07 -1.74
C ILE A 148 -2.13 12.81 -3.07
N LEU A 149 -1.68 12.11 -4.11
CA LEU A 149 -1.48 12.62 -5.46
C LEU A 149 -2.47 11.93 -6.41
N ASN A 150 -3.19 12.73 -7.22
CA ASN A 150 -4.00 12.19 -8.32
C ASN A 150 -3.10 11.94 -9.54
N GLN A 151 -2.25 10.93 -9.41
CA GLN A 151 -1.26 10.54 -10.41
C GLN A 151 -1.11 9.02 -10.44
N GLY A 152 -0.73 8.48 -11.60
CA GLY A 152 -0.28 7.09 -11.72
C GLY A 152 1.20 6.97 -11.39
N VAL A 153 1.60 5.83 -10.81
CA VAL A 153 3.02 5.50 -10.67
C VAL A 153 3.51 4.82 -11.95
N ALA A 154 4.72 5.19 -12.38
CA ALA A 154 5.36 4.63 -13.58
C ALA A 154 6.88 4.54 -13.40
N SER A 155 7.57 3.95 -14.38
CA SER A 155 9.04 3.86 -14.39
C SER A 155 9.72 5.23 -14.58
N GLU A 156 9.03 6.22 -15.14
CA GLU A 156 9.50 7.59 -15.35
C GLU A 156 8.33 8.57 -15.30
N ASP A 157 8.64 9.85 -15.05
CA ASP A 157 7.66 10.92 -15.05
C ASP A 157 7.13 11.19 -16.46
N GLY A 158 5.86 11.63 -16.57
CA GLY A 158 5.27 11.94 -17.86
C GLY A 158 3.75 11.94 -17.85
N TYR A 159 3.18 11.54 -18.97
CA TYR A 159 1.75 11.39 -19.16
C TYR A 159 1.44 10.04 -19.78
N GLY A 160 0.30 9.49 -19.45
CA GLY A 160 -0.23 8.25 -20.03
C GLY A 160 -1.72 8.34 -20.25
N ASN A 161 -2.28 7.40 -21.01
CA ASN A 161 -3.71 7.32 -21.21
C ASN A 161 -4.36 6.43 -20.17
N PHE A 162 -5.39 6.94 -19.54
CA PHE A 162 -6.21 6.21 -18.60
C PHE A 162 -7.23 5.37 -19.35
N ILE A 163 -7.27 4.08 -19.04
CA ILE A 163 -8.23 3.13 -19.61
C ILE A 163 -9.10 2.59 -18.49
N ASP A 164 -10.42 2.79 -18.64
CA ASP A 164 -11.42 2.11 -17.84
C ASP A 164 -11.91 0.87 -18.59
N PRO A 165 -11.57 -0.35 -18.16
CA PRO A 165 -12.03 -1.57 -18.80
C PRO A 165 -13.49 -1.90 -18.50
N GLY A 166 -14.21 -1.07 -17.72
CA GLY A 166 -15.61 -1.32 -17.35
C GLY A 166 -15.82 -2.45 -16.34
N LEU A 167 -14.76 -2.87 -15.64
CA LEU A 167 -14.80 -3.98 -14.67
C LEU A 167 -15.01 -3.53 -13.22
N GLY A 168 -15.35 -2.24 -13.01
CA GLY A 168 -15.55 -1.63 -11.69
C GLY A 168 -14.35 -0.80 -11.21
N ASN A 169 -14.48 -0.19 -10.04
CA ASN A 169 -13.54 0.82 -9.51
C ASN A 169 -12.12 0.29 -9.20
N ASN A 170 -11.86 -0.98 -9.41
CA ASN A 170 -10.61 -1.67 -9.06
C ASN A 170 -9.84 -2.15 -10.30
N ALA A 171 -10.15 -1.69 -11.51
CA ALA A 171 -9.56 -2.24 -12.73
C ALA A 171 -9.01 -1.16 -13.70
N TYR A 172 -8.67 0.00 -13.19
CA TYR A 172 -8.18 1.10 -14.02
C TYR A 172 -6.71 0.93 -14.41
N ARG A 173 -6.37 1.26 -15.67
CA ARG A 173 -5.02 1.09 -16.24
C ARG A 173 -4.49 2.34 -16.89
N VAL A 174 -3.17 2.35 -17.07
CA VAL A 174 -2.46 3.33 -17.90
C VAL A 174 -1.79 2.61 -19.07
N GLU A 175 -2.10 3.05 -20.28
CA GLU A 175 -1.33 2.66 -21.48
C GLU A 175 -0.68 3.90 -22.09
N LYS A 176 0.57 3.77 -22.56
CA LYS A 176 1.22 4.80 -23.38
C LYS A 176 0.65 4.72 -24.78
N ASN A 177 0.02 5.79 -25.27
CA ASN A 177 -0.39 6.00 -26.67
C ASN A 177 -1.77 5.51 -27.14
N SER A 178 -2.80 5.45 -26.32
CA SER A 178 -4.18 5.23 -26.81
C SER A 178 -5.13 6.31 -26.25
N GLY A 179 -5.54 7.24 -27.10
CA GLY A 179 -6.20 8.49 -26.74
C GLY A 179 -7.56 8.39 -26.07
N SER A 180 -7.68 8.73 -24.78
CA SER A 180 -8.93 9.24 -24.25
C SER A 180 -8.78 10.23 -23.08
N LYS A 181 -7.86 10.09 -22.14
CA LYS A 181 -7.62 11.09 -21.10
C LYS A 181 -6.17 10.99 -20.64
N ASP A 182 -5.39 12.04 -20.88
CA ASP A 182 -4.03 12.13 -20.35
C ASP A 182 -4.05 12.21 -18.84
N VAL A 183 -3.37 11.28 -18.19
CA VAL A 183 -3.17 11.28 -16.75
C VAL A 183 -1.70 11.50 -16.43
N SER A 184 -1.43 12.28 -15.40
CA SER A 184 -0.06 12.54 -14.96
C SER A 184 0.54 11.28 -14.32
N LEU A 185 1.80 11.00 -14.68
CA LEU A 185 2.59 9.88 -14.16
C LEU A 185 3.81 10.40 -13.40
N ILE A 186 4.14 9.73 -12.31
CA ILE A 186 5.32 10.04 -11.52
C ILE A 186 6.11 8.76 -11.18
N SER A 187 7.43 8.85 -11.21
CA SER A 187 8.30 7.75 -10.82
C SER A 187 8.55 7.73 -9.32
N ILE A 188 8.80 6.53 -8.76
CA ILE A 188 9.17 6.39 -7.35
C ILE A 188 10.45 7.18 -7.05
N THR A 189 11.40 7.20 -7.98
CA THR A 189 12.64 7.99 -7.86
C THR A 189 12.34 9.49 -7.69
N SER A 190 11.42 10.04 -8.49
CA SER A 190 11.02 11.45 -8.38
C SER A 190 10.28 11.74 -7.08
N ILE A 191 9.43 10.82 -6.59
CA ILE A 191 8.79 10.95 -5.28
C ILE A 191 9.83 11.05 -4.18
N ILE A 192 10.80 10.12 -4.15
CA ILE A 192 11.88 10.10 -3.17
C ILE A 192 12.66 11.43 -3.22
N LYS A 193 13.07 11.85 -4.42
CA LYS A 193 13.82 13.10 -4.61
C LYS A 193 13.04 14.31 -4.11
N ASN A 194 11.78 14.45 -4.52
CA ASN A 194 10.94 15.59 -4.16
C ASN A 194 10.68 15.71 -2.65
N ILE A 195 10.49 14.57 -1.95
CA ILE A 195 10.26 14.59 -0.51
C ILE A 195 11.54 14.82 0.28
N SER A 196 12.67 14.27 -0.15
CA SER A 196 13.96 14.40 0.53
C SER A 196 14.51 15.84 0.54
N PHE A 197 14.11 16.67 -0.42
CA PHE A 197 14.39 18.11 -0.38
C PHE A 197 13.65 18.85 0.74
N LYS A 198 12.53 18.32 1.19
CA LYS A 198 11.63 19.00 2.13
C LYS A 198 11.72 18.45 3.55
N GLU A 199 11.94 17.15 3.69
CA GLU A 199 11.87 16.44 4.96
C GLU A 199 13.01 15.42 5.08
N LYS A 200 13.45 15.15 6.33
CA LYS A 200 14.38 14.05 6.62
C LYS A 200 13.61 12.72 6.58
N VAL A 201 13.64 12.05 5.45
CA VAL A 201 13.01 10.77 5.24
C VAL A 201 14.01 9.68 4.92
N THR A 202 13.66 8.44 5.23
CA THR A 202 14.39 7.22 4.84
C THR A 202 13.39 6.24 4.21
N PRO A 203 13.66 5.69 3.02
CA PRO A 203 12.81 4.67 2.40
C PRO A 203 12.54 3.50 3.35
N PHE A 204 11.28 3.07 3.43
CA PHE A 204 10.88 2.00 4.34
C PHE A 204 9.97 0.97 3.67
N LEU A 205 8.85 1.38 3.07
CA LEU A 205 7.88 0.48 2.47
C LEU A 205 7.31 1.06 1.18
N VAL A 206 7.18 0.22 0.15
CA VAL A 206 6.35 0.51 -1.03
C VAL A 206 5.26 -0.56 -1.15
N LYS A 207 3.99 -0.14 -1.18
CA LYS A 207 2.87 -0.99 -1.60
C LYS A 207 2.57 -0.69 -3.06
N ILE A 208 2.38 -1.74 -3.85
CA ILE A 208 2.13 -1.67 -5.30
C ILE A 208 0.90 -2.53 -5.60
N ASP A 209 -0.15 -1.87 -6.04
CA ASP A 209 -1.41 -2.49 -6.42
C ASP A 209 -2.04 -1.56 -7.46
N ILE A 210 -1.66 -1.73 -8.72
CA ILE A 210 -1.85 -0.78 -9.82
C ILE A 210 -2.43 -1.43 -11.07
N GLU A 211 -3.15 -2.55 -10.86
CA GLU A 211 -4.07 -3.17 -11.83
C GLU A 211 -3.43 -3.48 -13.19
N GLY A 212 -2.20 -4.00 -13.19
CA GLY A 212 -1.44 -4.38 -14.37
C GLY A 212 -0.41 -3.36 -14.85
N GLY A 213 -0.30 -2.21 -14.19
CA GLY A 213 0.76 -1.22 -14.40
C GLY A 213 2.15 -1.69 -13.96
N GLU A 214 2.24 -2.84 -13.28
CA GLU A 214 3.50 -3.42 -12.78
C GLU A 214 4.49 -3.67 -13.93
N LYS A 215 4.00 -4.08 -15.10
CA LYS A 215 4.84 -4.30 -16.29
C LYS A 215 5.61 -3.05 -16.69
N GLU A 216 4.98 -1.90 -16.64
CA GLU A 216 5.57 -0.62 -16.99
C GLU A 216 6.47 -0.11 -15.85
N LEU A 217 5.98 -0.11 -14.61
CA LEU A 217 6.72 0.34 -13.43
C LEU A 217 8.08 -0.35 -13.30
N PHE A 218 8.14 -1.65 -13.57
CA PHE A 218 9.37 -2.44 -13.50
C PHE A 218 10.13 -2.59 -14.83
N SER A 219 9.79 -1.78 -15.86
CA SER A 219 10.48 -1.84 -17.15
C SER A 219 11.87 -1.22 -17.12
N LYS A 220 12.04 -0.11 -16.38
CA LYS A 220 13.30 0.66 -16.25
C LYS A 220 13.34 1.46 -14.94
N ASN A 221 14.47 2.15 -14.67
CA ASN A 221 14.66 3.03 -13.52
C ASN A 221 14.33 2.35 -12.16
N LYS A 222 14.82 1.13 -11.96
CA LYS A 222 14.47 0.24 -10.85
C LYS A 222 15.40 0.35 -9.63
N ASP A 223 16.35 1.26 -9.65
CA ASP A 223 17.39 1.37 -8.60
C ASP A 223 16.82 1.67 -7.21
N TRP A 224 15.67 2.33 -7.15
CA TRP A 224 14.97 2.64 -5.90
C TRP A 224 14.59 1.39 -5.07
N ILE A 225 14.49 0.21 -5.69
CA ILE A 225 14.11 -1.04 -5.01
C ILE A 225 15.09 -1.40 -3.91
N LYS A 226 16.39 -1.15 -4.11
CA LYS A 226 17.45 -1.43 -3.11
C LYS A 226 17.28 -0.61 -1.84
N ASP A 227 16.65 0.56 -1.94
CA ASP A 227 16.51 1.50 -0.82
C ASP A 227 15.34 1.13 0.09
N PHE A 228 14.38 0.31 -0.39
CA PHE A 228 13.23 -0.12 0.39
C PHE A 228 13.41 -1.52 0.94
N PRO A 229 13.46 -1.69 2.28
CA PRO A 229 13.54 -3.01 2.90
C PRO A 229 12.31 -3.86 2.64
N LEU A 230 11.12 -3.26 2.50
CA LEU A 230 9.86 -3.96 2.32
C LEU A 230 9.11 -3.46 1.08
N LEU A 231 8.76 -4.39 0.20
CA LEU A 231 7.80 -4.20 -0.88
C LEU A 231 6.60 -5.12 -0.64
N ILE A 232 5.40 -4.61 -0.84
CA ILE A 232 4.15 -5.38 -0.84
C ILE A 232 3.52 -5.18 -2.20
N ALA A 233 3.41 -6.22 -3.00
CA ALA A 233 2.90 -6.13 -4.36
C ALA A 233 1.76 -7.12 -4.61
N GLU A 234 0.67 -6.64 -5.21
CA GLU A 234 -0.34 -7.47 -5.84
C GLU A 234 -0.03 -7.59 -7.33
N LEU A 235 -0.14 -8.81 -7.89
CA LEU A 235 0.16 -9.09 -9.29
C LEU A 235 -1.12 -9.43 -10.06
N HIS A 236 -1.28 -8.81 -11.23
CA HIS A 236 -2.54 -8.80 -11.96
C HIS A 236 -2.53 -9.61 -13.27
N ASP A 237 -1.72 -10.66 -13.39
CA ASP A 237 -1.75 -11.57 -14.56
C ASP A 237 -3.11 -12.24 -14.74
N TRP A 238 -3.82 -12.52 -13.63
CA TRP A 238 -5.16 -13.09 -13.65
C TRP A 238 -6.21 -12.14 -14.28
N LEU A 239 -6.03 -10.84 -14.12
CA LEU A 239 -6.88 -9.80 -14.72
C LEU A 239 -6.57 -9.62 -16.20
N LEU A 240 -5.32 -9.87 -16.60
CA LEU A 240 -4.75 -9.61 -17.91
C LEU A 240 -4.07 -10.85 -18.50
N PRO A 241 -4.82 -11.95 -18.79
CA PRO A 241 -4.24 -13.18 -19.30
C PRO A 241 -3.40 -12.93 -20.54
N ALA A 242 -2.24 -13.60 -20.64
CA ALA A 242 -1.26 -13.52 -21.72
C ALA A 242 -0.53 -12.17 -21.90
N GLN A 243 -0.75 -11.18 -21.04
CA GLN A 243 -0.01 -9.89 -21.09
C GLN A 243 1.27 -9.90 -20.24
N THR A 244 1.49 -10.92 -19.40
CA THR A 244 2.70 -11.10 -18.58
C THR A 244 3.04 -9.84 -17.75
N THR A 245 2.03 -9.28 -17.05
CA THR A 245 2.16 -8.02 -16.31
C THR A 245 3.15 -8.13 -15.16
N SER A 246 3.26 -9.29 -14.52
CA SER A 246 4.17 -9.57 -13.41
C SER A 246 5.62 -9.85 -13.82
N LEU A 247 5.89 -10.15 -15.11
CA LEU A 247 7.18 -10.67 -15.55
C LEU A 247 8.36 -9.76 -15.18
N ASN A 248 8.21 -8.45 -15.41
CA ASN A 248 9.27 -7.48 -15.08
C ASN A 248 9.51 -7.36 -13.59
N PHE A 249 8.46 -7.38 -12.78
CA PHE A 249 8.56 -7.44 -11.32
C PHE A 249 9.34 -8.68 -10.89
N LEU A 250 8.88 -9.87 -11.26
CA LEU A 250 9.49 -11.14 -10.86
C LEU A 250 10.97 -11.23 -11.26
N LYS A 251 11.32 -10.86 -12.50
CA LYS A 251 12.74 -10.80 -12.95
C LYS A 251 13.56 -9.87 -12.08
N THR A 252 13.08 -8.64 -11.90
CA THR A 252 13.82 -7.61 -11.16
C THR A 252 14.08 -8.03 -9.72
N ILE A 253 13.07 -8.58 -9.07
CA ILE A 253 13.15 -8.91 -7.64
C ILE A 253 13.99 -10.19 -7.43
N SER A 254 13.90 -11.20 -8.33
CA SER A 254 14.67 -12.44 -8.22
C SER A 254 16.19 -12.24 -8.37
N GLU A 255 16.62 -11.16 -9.00
CA GLU A 255 18.02 -10.77 -9.13
C GLU A 255 18.60 -10.10 -7.87
N GLN A 256 17.76 -9.82 -6.87
CA GLN A 256 18.15 -9.14 -5.64
C GLN A 256 18.15 -10.10 -4.45
N ASN A 257 18.97 -9.79 -3.45
CA ASN A 257 19.05 -10.56 -2.21
C ASN A 257 17.82 -10.24 -1.31
N ARG A 258 16.68 -10.86 -1.64
CA ARG A 258 15.38 -10.63 -0.99
C ARG A 258 14.63 -11.94 -0.79
N ASP A 259 13.92 -12.04 0.33
CA ASP A 259 12.97 -13.12 0.56
C ASP A 259 11.61 -12.79 -0.06
N PHE A 260 10.85 -13.83 -0.39
CA PHE A 260 9.50 -13.72 -0.95
C PHE A 260 8.53 -14.53 -0.10
N VAL A 261 7.48 -13.91 0.34
CA VAL A 261 6.41 -14.59 1.07
C VAL A 261 5.06 -14.19 0.50
N TYR A 262 4.23 -15.18 0.21
CA TYR A 262 2.86 -14.99 -0.25
C TYR A 262 1.88 -14.94 0.91
N ARG A 263 0.95 -13.98 0.86
CA ARG A 263 -0.20 -13.94 1.75
C ARG A 263 -1.42 -13.38 1.01
N GLY A 264 -2.43 -14.23 0.80
CA GLY A 264 -3.58 -13.86 -0.03
C GLY A 264 -3.13 -13.50 -1.46
N GLU A 265 -3.50 -12.32 -1.92
CA GLU A 265 -3.14 -11.79 -3.24
C GLU A 265 -1.78 -11.05 -3.23
N ASN A 266 -1.20 -10.81 -2.06
CA ASN A 266 0.01 -10.02 -1.90
C ASN A 266 1.29 -10.86 -1.86
N ILE A 267 2.33 -10.36 -2.51
CA ILE A 267 3.72 -10.78 -2.37
C ILE A 267 4.43 -9.79 -1.47
N PHE A 268 5.00 -10.30 -0.39
CA PHE A 268 5.91 -9.55 0.48
C PHE A 268 7.33 -9.85 0.05
N SER A 269 8.02 -8.86 -0.48
CA SER A 269 9.44 -8.94 -0.82
C SER A 269 10.26 -8.19 0.21
N ILE A 270 11.11 -8.90 0.94
CA ILE A 270 11.83 -8.40 2.10
C ILE A 270 13.33 -8.46 1.82
N SER A 271 14.01 -7.33 1.93
CA SER A 271 15.47 -7.27 1.76
C SER A 271 16.17 -8.07 2.86
N ASN A 272 17.19 -8.86 2.49
CA ASN A 272 18.09 -9.53 3.44
C ASN A 272 19.23 -8.62 3.91
N GLN A 273 19.34 -7.41 3.33
CA GLN A 273 20.28 -6.37 3.74
C GLN A 273 19.51 -5.06 3.84
N PHE A 274 19.20 -4.62 5.05
CA PHE A 274 18.53 -3.35 5.24
C PHE A 274 19.48 -2.20 4.90
N PRO A 275 18.98 -1.18 4.17
CA PRO A 275 19.78 -0.03 3.81
C PRO A 275 20.31 0.69 5.05
N LYS A 276 21.49 1.32 4.94
CA LYS A 276 21.98 2.20 5.99
C LYS A 276 21.04 3.42 6.08
N ILE A 277 20.80 3.89 7.30
CA ILE A 277 20.00 5.09 7.55
C ILE A 277 20.90 6.30 7.29
N TYR A 278 20.86 6.79 6.07
CA TYR A 278 21.53 8.04 5.67
C TYR A 278 20.49 9.06 5.18
N PRO A 279 20.80 10.37 5.28
CA PRO A 279 20.09 11.31 4.44
C PRO A 279 20.30 10.90 2.99
N ILE A 280 19.22 10.85 2.21
CA ILE A 280 19.31 10.74 0.76
C ILE A 280 20.10 11.98 0.32
N ASP A 281 21.31 11.76 -0.20
CA ASP A 281 22.19 12.86 -0.59
C ASP A 281 21.48 13.79 -1.57
N LYS A 282 21.58 15.10 -1.30
CA LYS A 282 20.98 16.18 -2.10
C LYS A 282 21.77 16.41 -3.41
N THR A 283 22.26 15.32 -4.05
CA THR A 283 22.97 15.42 -5.33
C THR A 283 22.02 15.51 -6.52
#